data_b3f91e53857803261ddd5ee8054877fd
#
_entry.id   b3f91e53857803261ddd5ee8054877fd
#
_cell.length_a   1.000
_cell.length_b   1.000
_cell.length_c   1.000
_cell.angle_alpha   90.00
_cell.angle_beta   90.00
_cell.angle_gamma   90.00
#
_symmetry.space_group_name_H-M   'P 1'
#
loop_
_entity.id
_entity.type
_entity.pdbx_description
1 polymer ?
#
loop_
_entity_poly.entity_id
_entity_poly.type
_entity_poly.pdbx_seq_one_letter_code
_entity_poly.pdbx_strand_id
1 'polypeptide(L)'
;MATRKPAAKKPAPTRTATTRTATTRTATARTAPTKTATTRTAAKKVAPKKVAAAAAPAAKPAKAPRKTPAARPKAIESIGPRSLRKPPAPGVAEMKFGIESAFERRAMLTMDEIEGYTRPLVNRVIDGLESGEFRVAEPDGNGGWKVNEWLKKAVLLYFRVNDMSVMDGRPAPFWDKVESRFGGYGEAEFRAAGVRVVPGAIARRGAHFGRDVVLMPSFTNIGAYVGEGTMVDTWATVGSCAQVGKHCHLSGGAGIGGVLEPLQASPTIIEDHCFIGARSEVVEGVVVGHHSVIGMGVFLSQSTRIYNRATGEISYGYIPPYSVVVSGSLPSKDGTHSLYCAVIVKQVDARTRSKTSVNDLLRGLAD
;
A
#
# COMPACT_ATOMS: atom_id res chain seq x y z
N MET A 1 -5.24 -41.97 -63.98
CA MET A 1 -6.18 -40.93 -64.46
C MET A 1 -7.22 -40.73 -63.34
N ALA A 2 -7.16 -39.67 -62.59
CA ALA A 2 -8.15 -39.30 -61.59
C ALA A 2 -8.41 -37.80 -61.74
N THR A 3 -9.61 -37.49 -62.16
CA THR A 3 -10.11 -36.14 -62.50
C THR A 3 -10.38 -35.32 -61.24
N ARG A 4 -9.76 -34.14 -61.14
CA ARG A 4 -10.04 -33.13 -60.11
C ARG A 4 -11.32 -32.35 -60.43
N LYS A 5 -12.24 -32.31 -59.46
CA LYS A 5 -13.41 -31.43 -59.47
C LYS A 5 -13.03 -30.03 -58.99
N PRO A 6 -13.54 -28.92 -59.58
CA PRO A 6 -13.23 -27.57 -59.14
C PRO A 6 -14.08 -27.13 -57.96
N ALA A 7 -13.48 -26.36 -57.03
CA ALA A 7 -14.11 -25.83 -55.84
C ALA A 7 -15.01 -24.62 -56.14
N ALA A 8 -16.20 -24.60 -55.54
CA ALA A 8 -17.20 -23.53 -55.68
C ALA A 8 -16.75 -22.25 -54.91
N LYS A 9 -16.86 -21.07 -55.55
CA LYS A 9 -16.64 -19.73 -54.98
C LYS A 9 -17.80 -19.35 -54.06
N LYS A 10 -17.48 -18.90 -52.84
CA LYS A 10 -18.43 -18.27 -51.92
C LYS A 10 -18.74 -16.84 -52.39
N PRO A 11 -19.99 -16.36 -52.25
CA PRO A 11 -20.37 -14.98 -52.59
C PRO A 11 -19.94 -13.99 -51.52
N ALA A 12 -19.60 -12.76 -51.94
CA ALA A 12 -19.19 -11.64 -51.09
C ALA A 12 -20.40 -11.04 -50.30
N PRO A 13 -20.18 -10.46 -49.11
CA PRO A 13 -21.25 -9.88 -48.34
C PRO A 13 -21.66 -8.50 -48.88
N THR A 14 -22.97 -8.31 -49.01
CA THR A 14 -23.66 -7.08 -49.45
C THR A 14 -23.48 -5.97 -48.40
N ARG A 15 -22.98 -4.78 -48.84
CA ARG A 15 -22.92 -3.56 -48.00
C ARG A 15 -24.31 -2.95 -47.89
N THR A 16 -24.85 -2.93 -46.68
CA THR A 16 -26.06 -2.14 -46.36
C THR A 16 -25.64 -0.71 -46.03
N ALA A 17 -26.14 0.26 -46.80
CA ALA A 17 -25.90 1.67 -46.57
C ALA A 17 -26.79 2.18 -45.43
N THR A 18 -26.17 2.65 -44.34
CA THR A 18 -26.88 3.30 -43.23
C THR A 18 -26.89 4.82 -43.47
N THR A 19 -28.09 5.36 -43.71
CA THR A 19 -28.36 6.77 -43.89
C THR A 19 -28.09 7.53 -42.60
N ARG A 20 -27.14 8.49 -42.61
CA ARG A 20 -26.87 9.40 -41.48
C ARG A 20 -27.88 10.56 -41.53
N THR A 21 -28.73 10.63 -40.54
CA THR A 21 -29.61 11.79 -40.26
C THR A 21 -28.75 12.89 -39.62
N ALA A 22 -28.69 14.05 -40.25
CA ALA A 22 -28.01 15.24 -39.75
C ALA A 22 -28.90 15.92 -38.69
N THR A 23 -28.44 15.98 -37.44
CA THR A 23 -29.06 16.76 -36.37
C THR A 23 -28.43 18.16 -36.33
N THR A 24 -29.22 19.16 -36.69
CA THR A 24 -28.89 20.59 -36.65
C THR A 24 -28.71 21.03 -35.19
N ARG A 25 -27.49 21.44 -34.79
CA ARG A 25 -27.25 22.07 -33.48
C ARG A 25 -27.51 23.56 -33.56
N THR A 26 -28.52 24.00 -32.84
CA THR A 26 -28.84 25.43 -32.61
C THR A 26 -27.78 26.01 -31.63
N ALA A 27 -27.10 27.05 -32.07
CA ALA A 27 -26.14 27.79 -31.26
C ALA A 27 -26.87 28.71 -30.27
N THR A 28 -26.73 28.49 -29.00
CA THR A 28 -27.20 29.41 -27.94
C THR A 28 -26.04 30.36 -27.58
N ALA A 29 -26.29 31.64 -27.73
CA ALA A 29 -25.39 32.75 -27.44
C ALA A 29 -25.06 32.79 -25.92
N ARG A 30 -23.76 32.82 -25.58
CA ARG A 30 -23.28 33.05 -24.21
C ARG A 30 -23.25 34.54 -23.91
N THR A 31 -24.06 34.99 -22.99
CA THR A 31 -23.96 36.29 -22.35
C THR A 31 -22.80 36.32 -21.36
N ALA A 32 -21.98 37.36 -21.44
CA ALA A 32 -20.84 37.58 -20.55
C ALA A 32 -21.31 38.05 -19.15
N PRO A 33 -20.61 37.66 -18.04
CA PRO A 33 -20.96 38.16 -16.72
C PRO A 33 -20.40 39.56 -16.48
N THR A 34 -21.27 40.44 -15.99
CA THR A 34 -21.00 41.79 -15.54
C THR A 34 -20.10 41.81 -14.32
N LYS A 35 -19.03 42.59 -14.33
CA LYS A 35 -18.14 42.84 -13.20
C LYS A 35 -18.85 43.66 -12.12
N THR A 36 -19.09 43.08 -10.97
CA THR A 36 -19.52 43.78 -9.76
C THR A 36 -18.28 44.21 -8.97
N ALA A 37 -18.07 45.49 -8.79
CA ALA A 37 -17.01 46.06 -7.99
C ALA A 37 -17.34 45.88 -6.49
N THR A 38 -16.51 45.13 -5.75
CA THR A 38 -16.64 45.00 -4.31
C THR A 38 -15.73 46.00 -3.61
N THR A 39 -16.31 46.96 -2.92
CA THR A 39 -15.67 47.97 -2.09
C THR A 39 -14.97 47.32 -0.89
N ARG A 40 -13.66 47.51 -0.78
CA ARG A 40 -12.87 47.08 0.41
C ARG A 40 -13.14 48.03 1.57
N THR A 41 -13.83 47.54 2.60
CA THR A 41 -13.86 48.19 3.93
C THR A 41 -12.71 47.69 4.76
N ALA A 42 -11.84 48.59 5.21
CA ALA A 42 -10.70 48.31 6.06
C ALA A 42 -11.14 47.98 7.48
N ALA A 43 -10.88 46.77 7.95
CA ALA A 43 -11.05 46.37 9.33
C ALA A 43 -9.81 46.73 10.16
N LYS A 44 -10.00 47.58 11.16
CA LYS A 44 -9.02 48.01 12.16
C LYS A 44 -8.58 46.81 13.04
N LYS A 45 -7.29 46.56 13.11
CA LYS A 45 -6.67 45.64 14.09
C LYS A 45 -6.88 46.15 15.51
N VAL A 46 -7.54 45.37 16.33
CA VAL A 46 -7.55 45.52 17.79
C VAL A 46 -6.65 44.46 18.40
N ALA A 47 -5.62 44.88 19.13
CA ALA A 47 -4.70 44.01 19.86
C ALA A 47 -5.34 43.51 21.17
N PRO A 48 -5.14 42.26 21.60
CA PRO A 48 -5.64 41.79 22.85
C PRO A 48 -4.75 42.27 24.04
N LYS A 49 -5.38 42.89 25.04
CA LYS A 49 -4.78 43.25 26.32
C LYS A 49 -4.40 41.99 27.12
N LYS A 50 -3.15 41.94 27.59
CA LYS A 50 -2.69 40.99 28.60
C LYS A 50 -3.40 41.26 29.92
N VAL A 51 -4.10 40.26 30.45
CA VAL A 51 -4.56 40.24 31.84
C VAL A 51 -3.56 39.39 32.64
N ALA A 52 -2.87 40.01 33.57
CA ALA A 52 -1.99 39.36 34.52
C ALA A 52 -2.83 38.75 35.64
N ALA A 53 -2.78 37.45 35.83
CA ALA A 53 -3.34 36.75 36.97
C ALA A 53 -2.29 36.65 38.08
N ALA A 54 -2.59 37.25 39.25
CA ALA A 54 -1.76 37.18 40.43
C ALA A 54 -1.87 35.80 41.10
N ALA A 55 -0.69 35.19 41.37
CA ALA A 55 -0.62 33.92 42.11
C ALA A 55 -0.70 34.17 43.62
N ALA A 56 -1.60 33.47 44.30
CA ALA A 56 -1.64 33.38 45.74
C ALA A 56 -0.72 32.25 46.25
N PRO A 57 -0.06 32.37 47.42
CA PRO A 57 0.92 31.43 47.91
C PRO A 57 0.27 30.18 48.53
N ALA A 58 0.81 29.00 48.17
CA ALA A 58 0.38 27.71 48.69
C ALA A 58 0.87 27.48 50.12
N ALA A 59 -0.06 27.10 51.00
CA ALA A 59 0.18 26.69 52.37
C ALA A 59 0.81 25.29 52.44
N LYS A 60 1.84 25.12 53.32
CA LYS A 60 2.50 23.82 53.57
C LYS A 60 1.59 22.91 54.41
N PRO A 61 1.50 21.61 54.09
CA PRO A 61 0.77 20.66 54.95
C PRO A 61 1.58 20.25 56.19
N ALA A 62 0.90 20.18 57.33
CA ALA A 62 1.48 19.78 58.62
C ALA A 62 1.77 18.26 58.65
N LYS A 63 2.89 17.89 59.35
CA LYS A 63 3.32 16.51 59.56
C LYS A 63 2.37 15.77 60.53
N ALA A 64 1.83 14.63 60.13
CA ALA A 64 1.11 13.69 60.99
C ALA A 64 2.08 12.82 61.81
N PRO A 65 1.69 12.36 63.06
CA PRO A 65 2.58 11.63 63.93
C PRO A 65 2.79 10.17 63.49
N ARG A 66 4.04 9.71 63.64
CA ARG A 66 4.48 8.33 63.35
C ARG A 66 3.86 7.33 64.35
N LYS A 67 3.08 6.39 63.87
CA LYS A 67 2.66 5.19 64.65
C LYS A 67 3.69 4.06 64.47
N THR A 68 4.20 3.50 65.58
CA THR A 68 5.06 2.33 65.66
C THR A 68 4.35 1.07 65.16
N PRO A 69 4.96 0.19 64.35
CA PRO A 69 4.27 -1.02 63.87
C PRO A 69 4.29 -2.10 64.95
N ALA A 70 3.11 -2.66 65.23
CA ALA A 70 2.96 -3.90 65.99
C ALA A 70 3.43 -5.10 65.18
N ALA A 71 4.11 -6.06 65.86
CA ALA A 71 4.59 -7.27 65.28
C ALA A 71 3.47 -8.13 64.69
N ARG A 72 3.63 -8.51 63.43
CA ARG A 72 2.73 -9.43 62.71
C ARG A 72 3.03 -10.88 63.07
N PRO A 73 2.02 -11.72 63.28
CA PRO A 73 2.21 -13.15 63.42
C PRO A 73 2.66 -13.75 62.06
N LYS A 74 3.57 -14.75 62.11
CA LYS A 74 4.04 -15.48 60.92
C LYS A 74 2.87 -16.15 60.20
N ALA A 75 2.64 -15.75 58.95
CA ALA A 75 1.64 -16.36 58.09
C ALA A 75 2.11 -17.75 57.67
N ILE A 76 1.24 -18.74 57.80
CA ILE A 76 1.36 -20.07 57.23
C ILE A 76 1.40 -19.89 55.71
N GLU A 77 2.48 -20.37 55.05
CA GLU A 77 2.57 -20.41 53.57
C GLU A 77 1.43 -21.29 53.04
N SER A 78 0.39 -20.64 52.52
CA SER A 78 -0.59 -21.29 51.65
C SER A 78 0.08 -21.60 50.34
N ILE A 79 0.21 -22.86 49.97
CA ILE A 79 0.58 -23.32 48.63
C ILE A 79 -0.53 -22.81 47.70
N GLY A 80 -0.31 -21.63 47.07
CA GLY A 80 -1.18 -21.08 46.07
C GLY A 80 -1.28 -22.00 44.87
N PRO A 81 -2.39 -21.98 44.12
CA PRO A 81 -2.52 -22.82 42.94
C PRO A 81 -1.36 -22.54 41.98
N ARG A 82 -0.70 -23.59 41.51
CA ARG A 82 0.33 -23.54 40.47
C ARG A 82 -0.23 -22.66 39.33
N SER A 83 0.33 -21.47 39.13
CA SER A 83 -0.01 -20.65 37.98
C SER A 83 0.34 -21.51 36.77
N LEU A 84 -0.69 -21.92 36.03
CA LEU A 84 -0.51 -22.56 34.73
C LEU A 84 0.25 -21.54 33.89
N ARG A 85 1.57 -21.79 33.70
CA ARG A 85 2.37 -20.99 32.80
C ARG A 85 1.69 -21.06 31.45
N LYS A 86 1.32 -19.90 30.91
CA LYS A 86 0.82 -19.81 29.54
C LYS A 86 1.84 -20.55 28.64
N PRO A 87 1.42 -21.48 27.80
CA PRO A 87 2.36 -22.19 26.94
C PRO A 87 3.21 -21.17 26.17
N PRO A 88 4.50 -21.47 25.90
CA PRO A 88 5.35 -20.59 25.12
C PRO A 88 4.68 -20.32 23.77
N ALA A 89 4.85 -19.10 23.22
CA ALA A 89 4.32 -18.78 21.90
C ALA A 89 4.88 -19.75 20.85
N PRO A 90 4.07 -20.22 19.88
CA PRO A 90 4.50 -21.18 18.87
C PRO A 90 5.68 -20.62 18.07
N GLY A 91 6.66 -21.47 17.75
CA GLY A 91 7.78 -21.11 16.88
C GLY A 91 7.32 -20.86 15.42
N VAL A 92 8.15 -20.17 14.64
CA VAL A 92 7.81 -19.84 13.21
C VAL A 92 7.50 -21.10 12.39
N ALA A 93 8.26 -22.19 12.58
CA ALA A 93 8.03 -23.46 11.87
C ALA A 93 6.68 -24.08 12.23
N GLU A 94 6.29 -24.02 13.50
CA GLU A 94 5.00 -24.50 13.98
C GLU A 94 3.83 -23.65 13.46
N MET A 95 3.99 -22.32 13.47
CA MET A 95 3.00 -21.42 12.88
C MET A 95 2.81 -21.67 11.38
N LYS A 96 3.91 -21.81 10.64
CA LYS A 96 3.88 -22.12 9.21
C LYS A 96 3.13 -23.43 8.95
N PHE A 97 3.48 -24.52 9.65
CA PHE A 97 2.80 -25.81 9.53
C PHE A 97 1.30 -25.70 9.84
N GLY A 98 0.94 -25.01 10.92
CA GLY A 98 -0.46 -24.81 11.30
C GLY A 98 -1.26 -24.04 10.27
N ILE A 99 -0.70 -22.97 9.71
CA ILE A 99 -1.33 -22.16 8.64
C ILE A 99 -1.50 -23.01 7.38
N GLU A 100 -0.46 -23.71 6.93
CA GLU A 100 -0.52 -24.53 5.72
C GLU A 100 -1.56 -25.67 5.89
N SER A 101 -1.57 -26.36 7.01
CA SER A 101 -2.56 -27.40 7.33
C SER A 101 -3.99 -26.84 7.35
N ALA A 102 -4.22 -25.71 8.01
CA ALA A 102 -5.53 -25.07 8.04
C ALA A 102 -5.98 -24.62 6.65
N PHE A 103 -5.06 -24.10 5.83
CA PHE A 103 -5.36 -23.63 4.48
C PHE A 103 -5.79 -24.78 3.56
N GLU A 104 -5.10 -25.92 3.60
CA GLU A 104 -5.47 -27.10 2.81
C GLU A 104 -6.87 -27.63 3.19
N ARG A 105 -7.22 -27.58 4.48
CA ARG A 105 -8.51 -28.03 5.00
C ARG A 105 -9.56 -26.93 5.11
N ARG A 106 -9.33 -25.73 4.58
CA ARG A 106 -10.13 -24.52 4.83
C ARG A 106 -11.63 -24.64 4.54
N ALA A 107 -12.01 -25.53 3.62
CA ALA A 107 -13.42 -25.79 3.31
C ALA A 107 -14.11 -26.68 4.36
N MET A 108 -13.35 -27.44 5.13
CA MET A 108 -13.82 -28.45 6.09
C MET A 108 -13.61 -28.04 7.56
N LEU A 109 -13.05 -26.85 7.82
CA LEU A 109 -12.84 -26.36 9.18
C LEU A 109 -14.18 -26.22 9.91
N THR A 110 -14.28 -26.87 11.07
CA THR A 110 -15.43 -26.71 11.97
C THR A 110 -15.32 -25.40 12.75
N MET A 111 -16.43 -24.93 13.33
CA MET A 111 -16.41 -23.71 14.16
C MET A 111 -15.51 -23.89 15.39
N ASP A 112 -15.49 -25.07 16.01
CA ASP A 112 -14.61 -25.35 17.17
C ASP A 112 -13.13 -25.28 16.78
N GLU A 113 -12.73 -25.81 15.61
CA GLU A 113 -11.37 -25.70 15.09
C GLU A 113 -11.02 -24.24 14.74
N ILE A 114 -11.98 -23.48 14.20
CA ILE A 114 -11.79 -22.06 13.90
C ILE A 114 -11.54 -21.27 15.18
N GLU A 115 -12.44 -21.39 16.17
CA GLU A 115 -12.35 -20.61 17.40
C GLU A 115 -11.19 -21.05 18.31
N GLY A 116 -11.02 -22.36 18.46
CA GLY A 116 -10.05 -22.94 19.40
C GLY A 116 -8.59 -22.86 18.93
N TYR A 117 -8.35 -22.85 17.62
CA TYR A 117 -6.98 -22.94 17.09
C TYR A 117 -6.71 -22.03 15.91
N THR A 118 -7.53 -22.08 14.83
CA THR A 118 -7.17 -21.46 13.56
C THR A 118 -7.19 -19.93 13.64
N ARG A 119 -8.25 -19.34 14.21
CA ARG A 119 -8.38 -17.89 14.37
C ARG A 119 -7.28 -17.30 15.26
N PRO A 120 -6.97 -17.84 16.46
CA PRO A 120 -5.84 -17.38 17.26
C PRO A 120 -4.50 -17.44 16.52
N LEU A 121 -4.24 -18.53 15.78
CA LEU A 121 -3.02 -18.69 14.99
C LEU A 121 -2.93 -17.67 13.86
N VAL A 122 -4.00 -17.52 13.07
CA VAL A 122 -4.07 -16.55 11.98
C VAL A 122 -3.86 -15.14 12.53
N ASN A 123 -4.54 -14.76 13.61
CA ASN A 123 -4.38 -13.45 14.23
C ASN A 123 -2.93 -13.19 14.65
N ARG A 124 -2.26 -14.19 15.27
CA ARG A 124 -0.83 -14.07 15.66
C ARG A 124 0.06 -13.80 14.43
N VAL A 125 -0.22 -14.43 13.30
CA VAL A 125 0.55 -14.22 12.06
C VAL A 125 0.27 -12.84 11.47
N ILE A 126 -0.99 -12.39 11.49
CA ILE A 126 -1.36 -11.03 11.04
C ILE A 126 -0.71 -9.96 11.91
N ASP A 127 -0.66 -10.15 13.24
CA ASP A 127 0.06 -9.25 14.15
C ASP A 127 1.57 -9.23 13.85
N GLY A 128 2.15 -10.38 13.46
CA GLY A 128 3.54 -10.46 13.00
C GLY A 128 3.80 -9.73 11.67
N LEU A 129 2.85 -9.78 10.73
CA LEU A 129 2.92 -8.96 9.51
C LEU A 129 2.83 -7.48 9.84
N GLU A 130 1.90 -7.10 10.71
CA GLU A 130 1.68 -5.72 11.13
C GLU A 130 2.87 -5.11 11.87
N SER A 131 3.50 -5.86 12.74
CA SER A 131 4.72 -5.43 13.46
C SER A 131 5.98 -5.42 12.60
N GLY A 132 5.98 -6.11 11.45
CA GLY A 132 7.15 -6.30 10.61
C GLY A 132 8.05 -7.47 11.06
N GLU A 133 7.62 -8.28 12.05
CA GLU A 133 8.27 -9.55 12.41
C GLU A 133 8.28 -10.53 11.23
N PHE A 134 7.18 -10.53 10.46
CA PHE A 134 7.04 -11.30 9.23
C PHE A 134 6.90 -10.39 8.03
N ARG A 135 7.42 -10.85 6.89
CA ARG A 135 7.32 -10.14 5.63
C ARG A 135 6.95 -11.11 4.50
N VAL A 136 5.95 -10.74 3.67
CA VAL A 136 5.46 -11.61 2.59
C VAL A 136 6.52 -11.90 1.54
N ALA A 137 7.39 -10.94 1.25
CA ALA A 137 8.61 -11.18 0.50
C ALA A 137 9.77 -10.42 1.14
N GLU A 138 10.93 -11.05 1.16
CA GLU A 138 12.17 -10.53 1.74
C GLU A 138 13.33 -10.73 0.77
N PRO A 139 14.38 -9.86 0.78
CA PRO A 139 15.56 -10.06 -0.04
C PRO A 139 16.19 -11.43 0.25
N ASP A 140 16.58 -12.17 -0.79
CA ASP A 140 17.18 -13.51 -0.68
C ASP A 140 18.69 -13.50 -0.41
N GLY A 141 19.29 -12.31 -0.36
CA GLY A 141 20.74 -12.12 -0.20
C GLY A 141 21.55 -12.27 -1.49
N ASN A 142 20.94 -12.68 -2.59
CA ASN A 142 21.57 -12.87 -3.88
C ASN A 142 21.11 -11.86 -4.94
N GLY A 143 20.44 -10.78 -4.52
CA GLY A 143 19.88 -9.75 -5.39
C GLY A 143 18.47 -10.06 -5.89
N GLY A 144 17.85 -11.15 -5.41
CA GLY A 144 16.48 -11.53 -5.65
C GLY A 144 15.58 -11.41 -4.42
N TRP A 145 14.37 -11.95 -4.54
CA TRP A 145 13.36 -11.90 -3.51
C TRP A 145 12.80 -13.30 -3.23
N LYS A 146 12.76 -13.67 -1.95
CA LYS A 146 12.14 -14.89 -1.46
C LYS A 146 10.72 -14.59 -1.01
N VAL A 147 9.75 -15.31 -1.58
CA VAL A 147 8.33 -15.19 -1.22
C VAL A 147 7.98 -16.19 -0.12
N ASN A 148 7.35 -15.71 0.93
CA ASN A 148 6.84 -16.50 2.05
C ASN A 148 5.34 -16.81 1.81
N GLU A 149 5.04 -17.77 0.94
CA GLU A 149 3.67 -18.12 0.51
C GLU A 149 2.73 -18.43 1.69
N TRP A 150 3.25 -19.05 2.77
CA TRP A 150 2.46 -19.35 3.94
C TRP A 150 1.83 -18.12 4.61
N LEU A 151 2.47 -16.95 4.48
CA LEU A 151 1.92 -15.67 4.96
C LEU A 151 0.76 -15.21 4.09
N LYS A 152 0.80 -15.43 2.78
CA LYS A 152 -0.34 -15.18 1.89
C LYS A 152 -1.51 -16.12 2.21
N LYS A 153 -1.23 -17.40 2.52
CA LYS A 153 -2.23 -18.36 3.02
C LYS A 153 -2.88 -17.87 4.32
N ALA A 154 -2.10 -17.30 5.24
CA ALA A 154 -2.63 -16.71 6.47
C ALA A 154 -3.56 -15.52 6.20
N VAL A 155 -3.19 -14.63 5.27
CA VAL A 155 -4.06 -13.51 4.86
C VAL A 155 -5.38 -14.03 4.26
N LEU A 156 -5.34 -15.05 3.41
CA LEU A 156 -6.57 -15.67 2.85
C LEU A 156 -7.42 -16.33 3.93
N LEU A 157 -6.80 -17.04 4.88
CA LEU A 157 -7.50 -17.62 6.03
C LEU A 157 -8.13 -16.54 6.90
N TYR A 158 -7.53 -15.35 7.03
CA TYR A 158 -8.10 -14.25 7.82
C TYR A 158 -9.53 -13.90 7.33
N PHE A 159 -9.72 -13.80 6.02
CA PHE A 159 -11.04 -13.56 5.43
C PHE A 159 -12.01 -14.73 5.65
N ARG A 160 -11.50 -15.94 5.84
CA ARG A 160 -12.32 -17.14 6.07
C ARG A 160 -12.76 -17.28 7.53
N VAL A 161 -11.89 -16.94 8.48
CA VAL A 161 -12.12 -17.17 9.92
C VAL A 161 -12.76 -15.97 10.62
N ASN A 162 -12.84 -14.81 9.97
CA ASN A 162 -13.49 -13.63 10.53
C ASN A 162 -14.81 -13.34 9.82
N ASP A 163 -15.79 -12.89 10.59
CA ASP A 163 -17.08 -12.45 10.10
C ASP A 163 -17.06 -10.94 9.80
N MET A 164 -18.09 -10.50 9.08
CA MET A 164 -18.34 -9.08 8.86
C MET A 164 -18.70 -8.42 10.19
N SER A 165 -18.14 -7.25 10.45
CA SER A 165 -18.46 -6.46 11.65
C SER A 165 -18.63 -4.98 11.29
N VAL A 166 -19.43 -4.29 12.14
CA VAL A 166 -19.54 -2.83 12.05
C VAL A 166 -18.29 -2.22 12.69
N MET A 167 -17.65 -1.32 11.94
CA MET A 167 -16.48 -0.57 12.42
C MET A 167 -16.82 0.91 12.47
N ASP A 168 -16.38 1.56 13.54
CA ASP A 168 -16.54 3.00 13.66
C ASP A 168 -15.80 3.74 12.56
N GLY A 169 -16.46 4.74 11.96
CA GLY A 169 -15.90 5.55 10.91
C GLY A 169 -16.64 6.88 10.79
N ARG A 170 -15.99 7.84 10.15
CA ARG A 170 -16.62 9.14 9.85
C ARG A 170 -16.44 9.44 8.36
N PRO A 171 -17.48 9.89 7.66
CA PRO A 171 -18.79 10.34 8.17
C PRO A 171 -19.81 9.21 8.45
N ALA A 172 -19.51 7.95 8.11
CA ALA A 172 -20.40 6.81 8.29
C ALA A 172 -19.61 5.59 8.79
N PRO A 173 -20.27 4.62 9.47
CA PRO A 173 -19.63 3.37 9.86
C PRO A 173 -19.28 2.53 8.62
N PHE A 174 -18.30 1.63 8.79
CA PHE A 174 -17.91 0.64 7.79
C PHE A 174 -18.46 -0.75 8.13
N TRP A 175 -18.53 -1.62 7.13
CA TRP A 175 -18.95 -3.02 7.28
C TRP A 175 -17.95 -3.91 6.55
N ASP A 176 -17.00 -4.52 7.29
CA ASP A 176 -15.93 -5.32 6.68
C ASP A 176 -15.44 -6.40 7.67
N LYS A 177 -14.62 -7.31 7.15
CA LYS A 177 -13.93 -8.36 7.91
C LYS A 177 -12.57 -7.91 8.46
N VAL A 178 -11.94 -6.93 7.84
CA VAL A 178 -10.58 -6.48 8.17
C VAL A 178 -10.65 -5.14 8.86
N GLU A 179 -10.24 -5.12 10.12
CA GLU A 179 -10.22 -3.94 10.96
C GLU A 179 -9.28 -2.86 10.42
N SER A 180 -9.52 -1.61 10.86
CA SER A 180 -8.58 -0.53 10.63
C SER A 180 -7.28 -0.78 11.39
N ARG A 181 -6.13 -0.59 10.73
CA ARG A 181 -4.78 -0.69 11.33
C ARG A 181 -4.62 0.25 12.54
N PHE A 182 -5.24 1.41 12.47
CA PHE A 182 -5.14 2.45 13.49
C PHE A 182 -6.41 2.56 14.33
N GLY A 183 -7.30 1.55 14.28
CA GLY A 183 -8.49 1.50 15.12
C GLY A 183 -8.10 1.51 16.61
N GLY A 184 -8.70 2.44 17.37
CA GLY A 184 -8.43 2.56 18.80
C GLY A 184 -7.10 3.23 19.18
N TYR A 185 -6.28 3.70 18.22
CA TYR A 185 -5.05 4.42 18.52
C TYR A 185 -5.33 5.76 19.17
N GLY A 186 -4.65 6.03 20.30
CA GLY A 186 -4.50 7.33 20.90
C GLY A 186 -3.14 7.96 20.59
N GLU A 187 -2.83 9.07 21.25
CA GLU A 187 -1.57 9.79 21.02
C GLU A 187 -0.33 8.95 21.34
N ALA A 188 -0.39 8.12 22.38
CA ALA A 188 0.74 7.29 22.81
C ALA A 188 1.09 6.23 21.75
N GLU A 189 0.10 5.59 21.17
CA GLU A 189 0.26 4.56 20.14
C GLU A 189 0.80 5.17 18.84
N PHE A 190 0.29 6.35 18.41
CA PHE A 190 0.84 7.04 17.23
C PHE A 190 2.28 7.49 17.43
N ARG A 191 2.65 7.99 18.62
CA ARG A 191 4.04 8.35 18.94
C ARG A 191 4.96 7.13 18.94
N ALA A 192 4.49 6.01 19.47
CA ALA A 192 5.25 4.75 19.47
C ALA A 192 5.43 4.20 18.04
N ALA A 193 4.39 4.20 17.23
CA ALA A 193 4.43 3.77 15.83
C ALA A 193 5.32 4.70 14.97
N GLY A 194 5.43 5.98 15.32
CA GLY A 194 6.26 6.95 14.62
C GLY A 194 5.78 7.24 13.20
N VAL A 195 4.47 7.12 12.94
CA VAL A 195 3.86 7.36 11.63
C VAL A 195 3.02 8.62 11.63
N ARG A 196 2.89 9.27 10.48
CA ARG A 196 1.97 10.38 10.25
C ARG A 196 0.81 9.91 9.39
N VAL A 197 -0.40 9.94 9.94
CA VAL A 197 -1.62 9.52 9.24
C VAL A 197 -2.52 10.73 9.04
N VAL A 198 -2.71 11.15 7.78
CA VAL A 198 -3.54 12.30 7.43
C VAL A 198 -5.01 11.88 7.40
N PRO A 199 -5.96 12.73 7.85
CA PRO A 199 -7.38 12.40 7.78
C PRO A 199 -7.80 11.94 6.38
N GLY A 200 -8.48 10.79 6.32
CA GLY A 200 -8.87 10.14 5.07
C GLY A 200 -7.91 9.06 4.57
N ALA A 201 -6.75 8.87 5.23
CA ALA A 201 -5.93 7.70 4.95
C ALA A 201 -6.56 6.43 5.55
N ILE A 202 -6.61 5.36 4.76
CA ILE A 202 -7.14 4.06 5.17
C ILE A 202 -6.01 3.04 5.12
N ALA A 203 -5.76 2.39 6.24
CA ALA A 203 -4.85 1.26 6.34
C ALA A 203 -5.58 0.10 7.01
N ARG A 204 -5.49 -1.10 6.42
CA ARG A 204 -6.10 -2.31 6.96
C ARG A 204 -5.14 -3.01 7.92
N ARG A 205 -5.69 -3.68 8.95
CA ARG A 205 -4.94 -4.53 9.87
C ARG A 205 -4.02 -5.49 9.10
N GLY A 206 -2.82 -5.75 9.63
CA GLY A 206 -1.80 -6.56 8.98
C GLY A 206 -0.96 -5.80 7.94
N ALA A 207 -1.21 -4.50 7.72
CA ALA A 207 -0.29 -3.64 6.98
C ALA A 207 0.83 -3.13 7.89
N HIS A 208 2.08 -3.27 7.47
CA HIS A 208 3.25 -2.76 8.18
C HIS A 208 3.66 -1.38 7.69
N PHE A 209 4.01 -0.51 8.63
CA PHE A 209 4.60 0.80 8.36
C PHE A 209 5.85 0.99 9.21
N GLY A 210 6.96 1.28 8.56
CA GLY A 210 8.20 1.70 9.22
C GLY A 210 8.06 3.10 9.85
N ARG A 211 9.06 3.49 10.66
CA ARG A 211 9.09 4.84 11.26
C ARG A 211 9.12 5.92 10.18
N ASP A 212 8.61 7.08 10.50
CA ASP A 212 8.58 8.26 9.64
C ASP A 212 7.83 8.08 8.31
N VAL A 213 7.03 7.00 8.19
CA VAL A 213 6.10 6.84 7.08
C VAL A 213 5.01 7.90 7.17
N VAL A 214 4.71 8.51 6.02
CA VAL A 214 3.61 9.47 5.87
C VAL A 214 2.54 8.87 4.98
N LEU A 215 1.32 8.75 5.52
CA LEU A 215 0.13 8.36 4.79
C LEU A 215 -0.72 9.61 4.55
N MET A 216 -0.71 10.13 3.33
CA MET A 216 -1.73 11.09 2.87
C MET A 216 -3.08 10.34 2.72
N PRO A 217 -4.20 10.99 2.39
CA PRO A 217 -5.43 10.28 2.06
C PRO A 217 -5.18 9.23 0.97
N SER A 218 -4.97 8.00 1.37
CA SER A 218 -4.46 6.89 0.55
C SER A 218 -5.02 5.58 1.07
N PHE A 219 -4.79 4.47 0.37
CA PHE A 219 -5.25 3.16 0.81
C PHE A 219 -4.09 2.16 0.87
N THR A 220 -3.93 1.49 2.02
CA THR A 220 -2.96 0.40 2.19
C THR A 220 -3.66 -0.87 2.67
N ASN A 221 -3.49 -1.95 1.93
CA ASN A 221 -4.21 -3.19 2.15
C ASN A 221 -3.44 -4.15 3.08
N ILE A 222 -4.15 -5.17 3.59
CA ILE A 222 -3.62 -6.23 4.46
C ILE A 222 -2.40 -6.92 3.84
N GLY A 223 -1.38 -7.20 4.65
CA GLY A 223 -0.16 -7.87 4.22
C GLY A 223 0.84 -6.96 3.48
N ALA A 224 0.46 -5.72 3.16
CA ALA A 224 1.37 -4.74 2.57
C ALA A 224 2.48 -4.35 3.54
N TYR A 225 3.65 -4.10 3.02
CA TYR A 225 4.81 -3.58 3.75
C TYR A 225 5.24 -2.25 3.17
N VAL A 226 5.35 -1.23 4.01
CA VAL A 226 5.84 0.11 3.64
C VAL A 226 7.02 0.46 4.54
N GLY A 227 8.20 0.57 3.95
CA GLY A 227 9.46 0.82 4.66
C GLY A 227 9.58 2.25 5.20
N GLU A 228 10.50 2.40 6.13
CA GLU A 228 10.83 3.64 6.85
C GLU A 228 10.99 4.85 5.93
N GLY A 229 10.49 6.02 6.34
CA GLY A 229 10.64 7.29 5.64
C GLY A 229 9.89 7.38 4.29
N THR A 230 9.08 6.39 3.95
CA THR A 230 8.31 6.37 2.70
C THR A 230 7.06 7.23 2.81
N MET A 231 6.75 7.97 1.73
CA MET A 231 5.49 8.69 1.59
C MET A 231 4.54 7.96 0.64
N VAL A 232 3.34 7.67 1.11
CA VAL A 232 2.20 7.24 0.30
C VAL A 232 1.30 8.45 0.11
N ASP A 233 1.41 9.09 -1.06
CA ASP A 233 0.78 10.38 -1.32
C ASP A 233 -0.72 10.25 -1.63
N THR A 234 -1.37 11.37 -1.87
CA THR A 234 -2.83 11.51 -1.99
C THR A 234 -3.39 10.59 -3.09
N TRP A 235 -4.36 9.76 -2.72
CA TRP A 235 -5.02 8.76 -3.56
C TRP A 235 -4.10 7.67 -4.14
N ALA A 236 -2.88 7.54 -3.63
CA ALA A 236 -2.06 6.38 -3.94
C ALA A 236 -2.58 5.13 -3.22
N THR A 237 -2.32 3.96 -3.80
CA THR A 237 -2.72 2.67 -3.23
C THR A 237 -1.52 1.73 -3.10
N VAL A 238 -1.50 0.96 -2.00
CA VAL A 238 -0.59 -0.17 -1.81
C VAL A 238 -1.45 -1.42 -1.63
N GLY A 239 -1.44 -2.27 -2.63
CA GLY A 239 -2.26 -3.47 -2.70
C GLY A 239 -1.86 -4.55 -1.71
N SER A 240 -2.70 -5.60 -1.59
CA SER A 240 -2.46 -6.71 -0.66
C SER A 240 -1.09 -7.35 -0.90
N CYS A 241 -0.32 -7.50 0.15
CA CYS A 241 1.00 -8.14 0.11
C CYS A 241 2.08 -7.40 -0.70
N ALA A 242 1.79 -6.25 -1.30
CA ALA A 242 2.79 -5.45 -1.99
C ALA A 242 3.90 -4.99 -1.03
N GLN A 243 5.13 -4.90 -1.54
CA GLN A 243 6.32 -4.57 -0.75
C GLN A 243 6.90 -3.26 -1.26
N VAL A 244 6.91 -2.24 -0.43
CA VAL A 244 7.52 -0.95 -0.71
C VAL A 244 8.70 -0.76 0.25
N GLY A 245 9.85 -0.45 -0.29
CA GLY A 245 11.09 -0.22 0.45
C GLY A 245 11.10 1.09 1.23
N LYS A 246 12.28 1.46 1.71
CA LYS A 246 12.52 2.66 2.50
C LYS A 246 12.68 3.89 1.62
N HIS A 247 12.32 5.05 2.19
CA HIS A 247 12.54 6.36 1.56
C HIS A 247 12.01 6.46 0.13
N CYS A 248 10.92 5.74 -0.16
CA CYS A 248 10.21 5.84 -1.42
C CYS A 248 9.21 6.98 -1.41
N HIS A 249 8.86 7.45 -2.60
CA HIS A 249 7.74 8.36 -2.78
C HIS A 249 6.77 7.77 -3.80
N LEU A 250 5.59 7.37 -3.35
CA LEU A 250 4.48 6.99 -4.20
C LEU A 250 3.63 8.23 -4.43
N SER A 251 3.77 8.86 -5.60
CA SER A 251 3.10 10.14 -5.91
C SER A 251 1.58 10.01 -6.04
N GLY A 252 0.89 11.13 -6.10
CA GLY A 252 -0.56 11.20 -6.09
C GLY A 252 -1.24 10.27 -7.10
N GLY A 253 -2.08 9.38 -6.59
CA GLY A 253 -2.82 8.40 -7.38
C GLY A 253 -1.95 7.32 -8.04
N ALA A 254 -0.71 7.11 -7.60
CA ALA A 254 0.06 5.95 -8.02
C ALA A 254 -0.52 4.66 -7.41
N GLY A 255 -0.58 3.59 -8.21
CA GLY A 255 -1.07 2.29 -7.78
C GLY A 255 0.04 1.25 -7.73
N ILE A 256 0.23 0.64 -6.55
CA ILE A 256 1.07 -0.55 -6.38
C ILE A 256 0.14 -1.74 -6.21
N GLY A 257 0.08 -2.58 -7.24
CA GLY A 257 -0.86 -3.69 -7.31
C GLY A 257 -0.61 -4.74 -6.24
N GLY A 258 -1.70 -5.29 -5.71
CA GLY A 258 -1.67 -6.41 -4.80
C GLY A 258 -1.62 -7.73 -5.56
N VAL A 259 -0.80 -8.68 -5.09
CA VAL A 259 -0.75 -10.05 -5.61
C VAL A 259 -0.97 -11.01 -4.46
N LEU A 260 -2.22 -11.14 -4.03
CA LEU A 260 -2.61 -12.11 -3.02
C LEU A 260 -2.83 -13.50 -3.65
N GLU A 261 -3.48 -13.53 -4.79
CA GLU A 261 -3.70 -14.71 -5.61
C GLU A 261 -3.20 -14.46 -7.05
N PRO A 262 -2.60 -15.48 -7.71
CA PRO A 262 -2.32 -16.82 -7.19
C PRO A 262 -1.18 -16.80 -6.16
N LEU A 263 -1.19 -17.80 -5.24
CA LEU A 263 -0.27 -17.85 -4.09
C LEU A 263 1.21 -17.83 -4.49
N GLN A 264 1.56 -18.57 -5.54
CA GLN A 264 2.93 -18.70 -6.05
C GLN A 264 3.45 -17.44 -6.75
N ALA A 265 2.56 -16.51 -7.16
CA ALA A 265 3.00 -15.29 -7.82
C ALA A 265 3.74 -14.38 -6.83
N SER A 266 4.84 -13.80 -7.28
CA SER A 266 5.57 -12.80 -6.50
C SER A 266 4.70 -11.56 -6.25
N PRO A 267 4.77 -10.95 -5.07
CA PRO A 267 4.13 -9.66 -4.85
C PRO A 267 4.83 -8.58 -5.68
N THR A 268 4.13 -7.49 -5.95
CA THR A 268 4.74 -6.29 -6.52
C THR A 268 5.73 -5.69 -5.52
N ILE A 269 6.93 -5.35 -5.99
CA ILE A 269 8.04 -4.90 -5.16
C ILE A 269 8.58 -3.58 -5.69
N ILE A 270 8.61 -2.58 -4.84
CA ILE A 270 9.32 -1.31 -5.04
C ILE A 270 10.48 -1.31 -4.07
N GLU A 271 11.70 -1.35 -4.54
CA GLU A 271 12.89 -1.33 -3.68
C GLU A 271 13.15 0.08 -3.12
N ASP A 272 14.18 0.20 -2.27
CA ASP A 272 14.48 1.42 -1.53
C ASP A 272 14.76 2.63 -2.43
N HIS A 273 14.42 3.83 -1.95
CA HIS A 273 14.72 5.13 -2.59
C HIS A 273 14.09 5.32 -3.97
N CYS A 274 13.05 4.59 -4.32
CA CYS A 274 12.33 4.76 -5.58
C CYS A 274 11.37 5.95 -5.54
N PHE A 275 11.17 6.56 -6.70
CA PHE A 275 10.12 7.53 -6.95
C PHE A 275 9.14 6.95 -7.98
N ILE A 276 7.87 6.84 -7.62
CA ILE A 276 6.81 6.39 -8.51
C ILE A 276 5.94 7.59 -8.85
N GLY A 277 5.98 8.02 -10.11
CA GLY A 277 5.30 9.20 -10.60
C GLY A 277 3.78 9.12 -10.50
N ALA A 278 3.12 10.28 -10.47
CA ALA A 278 1.67 10.36 -10.32
C ALA A 278 0.92 9.55 -11.39
N ARG A 279 -0.15 8.84 -10.96
CA ARG A 279 -1.00 8.03 -11.85
C ARG A 279 -0.26 6.91 -12.59
N SER A 280 0.91 6.49 -12.09
CA SER A 280 1.58 5.28 -12.58
C SER A 280 1.05 4.05 -11.86
N GLU A 281 1.05 2.91 -12.57
CA GLU A 281 0.64 1.62 -12.02
C GLU A 281 1.81 0.64 -12.13
N VAL A 282 2.15 -0.03 -11.02
CA VAL A 282 3.13 -1.14 -10.99
C VAL A 282 2.41 -2.33 -10.40
N VAL A 283 2.16 -3.34 -11.23
CA VAL A 283 1.26 -4.45 -10.87
C VAL A 283 1.86 -5.82 -11.23
N GLU A 284 1.15 -6.89 -10.91
CA GLU A 284 1.44 -8.28 -11.33
C GLU A 284 2.84 -8.78 -10.91
N GLY A 285 3.36 -8.34 -9.77
CA GLY A 285 4.64 -8.82 -9.27
C GLY A 285 5.87 -8.23 -9.98
N VAL A 286 5.71 -7.12 -10.69
CA VAL A 286 6.85 -6.35 -11.22
C VAL A 286 7.73 -5.89 -10.08
N VAL A 287 9.04 -5.97 -10.28
CA VAL A 287 10.05 -5.45 -9.35
C VAL A 287 10.66 -4.18 -9.92
N VAL A 288 10.64 -3.10 -9.15
CA VAL A 288 11.33 -1.84 -9.46
C VAL A 288 12.57 -1.74 -8.59
N GLY A 289 13.74 -1.86 -9.21
CA GLY A 289 15.04 -1.81 -8.55
C GLY A 289 15.32 -0.47 -7.88
N HIS A 290 16.06 -0.50 -6.81
CA HIS A 290 16.32 0.64 -5.92
C HIS A 290 16.79 1.90 -6.65
N HIS A 291 16.48 3.07 -6.09
CA HIS A 291 16.84 4.38 -6.63
C HIS A 291 16.26 4.70 -8.01
N SER A 292 15.35 3.89 -8.54
CA SER A 292 14.71 4.15 -9.84
C SER A 292 13.68 5.28 -9.75
N VAL A 293 13.51 5.96 -10.86
CA VAL A 293 12.53 7.04 -11.04
C VAL A 293 11.58 6.63 -12.15
N ILE A 294 10.35 6.36 -11.78
CA ILE A 294 9.26 6.11 -12.72
C ILE A 294 8.54 7.44 -12.96
N GLY A 295 8.50 7.88 -14.21
CA GLY A 295 7.77 9.09 -14.60
C GLY A 295 6.26 8.95 -14.37
N MET A 296 5.52 10.06 -14.47
CA MET A 296 4.06 10.01 -14.34
C MET A 296 3.42 9.22 -15.49
N GLY A 297 2.31 8.52 -15.20
CA GLY A 297 1.53 7.80 -16.22
C GLY A 297 2.26 6.62 -16.86
N VAL A 298 3.16 5.97 -16.14
CA VAL A 298 3.84 4.74 -16.58
C VAL A 298 3.11 3.53 -16.03
N PHE A 299 2.74 2.59 -16.89
CA PHE A 299 2.01 1.37 -16.55
C PHE A 299 2.92 0.15 -16.72
N LEU A 300 3.20 -0.56 -15.62
CA LEU A 300 4.10 -1.72 -15.58
C LEU A 300 3.32 -2.96 -15.11
N SER A 301 3.20 -3.94 -15.98
CA SER A 301 2.72 -5.29 -15.69
C SER A 301 3.73 -6.33 -16.19
N GLN A 302 3.50 -7.62 -15.92
CA GLN A 302 4.36 -8.69 -16.41
C GLN A 302 4.41 -8.78 -17.95
N SER A 303 3.39 -8.25 -18.63
CA SER A 303 3.30 -8.22 -20.09
C SER A 303 3.75 -6.90 -20.72
N THR A 304 4.01 -5.86 -19.91
CA THR A 304 4.48 -4.58 -20.42
C THR A 304 5.89 -4.69 -20.96
N ARG A 305 6.07 -4.31 -22.22
CA ARG A 305 7.41 -4.21 -22.83
C ARG A 305 8.18 -3.07 -22.19
N ILE A 306 9.37 -3.37 -21.69
CA ILE A 306 10.31 -2.40 -21.11
C ILE A 306 11.46 -2.26 -22.12
N TYR A 307 11.46 -1.15 -22.85
CA TYR A 307 12.47 -0.87 -23.88
C TYR A 307 13.61 -0.07 -23.28
N ASN A 308 14.82 -0.58 -23.36
CA ASN A 308 16.03 0.15 -22.98
C ASN A 308 16.55 0.96 -24.18
N ARG A 309 16.45 2.29 -24.12
CA ARG A 309 16.85 3.20 -25.20
C ARG A 309 18.35 3.09 -25.53
N ALA A 310 19.19 2.79 -24.55
CA ALA A 310 20.64 2.73 -24.73
C ALA A 310 21.09 1.45 -25.43
N THR A 311 20.44 0.31 -25.17
CA THR A 311 20.83 -1.01 -25.71
C THR A 311 19.92 -1.49 -26.84
N GLY A 312 18.69 -0.94 -26.96
CA GLY A 312 17.66 -1.42 -27.88
C GLY A 312 16.95 -2.70 -27.41
N GLU A 313 17.29 -3.21 -26.21
CA GLU A 313 16.74 -4.44 -25.67
C GLU A 313 15.33 -4.24 -25.10
N ILE A 314 14.52 -5.29 -25.18
CA ILE A 314 13.18 -5.36 -24.56
C ILE A 314 13.22 -6.41 -23.45
N SER A 315 12.83 -6.00 -22.26
CA SER A 315 12.68 -6.86 -21.09
C SER A 315 11.26 -6.76 -20.51
N TYR A 316 10.98 -7.58 -19.48
CA TYR A 316 9.67 -7.67 -18.82
C TYR A 316 9.83 -7.87 -17.32
N GLY A 317 8.86 -7.40 -16.55
CA GLY A 317 8.70 -7.72 -15.13
C GLY A 317 9.74 -7.13 -14.18
N TYR A 318 10.79 -6.50 -14.68
CA TYR A 318 11.88 -5.95 -13.86
C TYR A 318 12.42 -4.64 -14.41
N ILE A 319 12.50 -3.62 -13.55
CA ILE A 319 13.19 -2.37 -13.81
C ILE A 319 14.54 -2.40 -13.07
N PRO A 320 15.68 -2.35 -13.76
CA PRO A 320 17.00 -2.33 -13.11
C PRO A 320 17.18 -1.12 -12.19
N PRO A 321 18.01 -1.24 -11.14
CA PRO A 321 18.30 -0.12 -10.25
C PRO A 321 18.77 1.13 -10.97
N TYR A 322 18.48 2.30 -10.40
CA TYR A 322 18.88 3.61 -10.92
C TYR A 322 18.30 3.97 -12.30
N SER A 323 17.29 3.26 -12.77
CA SER A 323 16.65 3.54 -14.06
C SER A 323 15.75 4.77 -13.98
N VAL A 324 15.73 5.56 -15.06
CA VAL A 324 14.71 6.60 -15.30
C VAL A 324 13.80 6.10 -16.41
N VAL A 325 12.52 5.93 -16.07
CA VAL A 325 11.54 5.26 -16.94
C VAL A 325 10.41 6.23 -17.26
N VAL A 326 10.02 6.29 -18.52
CA VAL A 326 8.88 7.08 -18.98
C VAL A 326 7.95 6.25 -19.86
N SER A 327 6.73 6.73 -20.07
CA SER A 327 5.80 6.15 -21.03
C SER A 327 6.29 6.35 -22.47
N GLY A 328 6.08 5.35 -23.30
CA GLY A 328 6.41 5.41 -24.71
C GLY A 328 5.55 4.48 -25.56
N SER A 329 5.90 4.32 -26.81
CA SER A 329 5.25 3.36 -27.71
C SER A 329 6.26 2.72 -28.65
N LEU A 330 6.01 1.46 -29.00
CA LEU A 330 6.80 0.74 -30.01
C LEU A 330 5.91 0.43 -31.22
N PRO A 331 6.37 0.69 -32.44
CA PRO A 331 5.61 0.38 -33.64
C PRO A 331 5.42 -1.14 -33.78
N SER A 332 4.33 -1.53 -34.43
CA SER A 332 4.11 -2.89 -34.90
C SER A 332 5.10 -3.21 -36.03
N LYS A 333 5.32 -4.51 -36.30
CA LYS A 333 6.23 -4.96 -37.35
C LYS A 333 5.84 -4.46 -38.75
N ASP A 334 4.55 -4.27 -38.99
CA ASP A 334 3.99 -3.78 -40.25
C ASP A 334 3.82 -2.24 -40.28
N GLY A 335 4.16 -1.54 -39.19
CA GLY A 335 4.07 -0.09 -39.06
C GLY A 335 2.65 0.47 -39.03
N THR A 336 1.61 -0.38 -38.97
CA THR A 336 0.20 0.05 -39.03
C THR A 336 -0.31 0.67 -37.74
N HIS A 337 0.32 0.35 -36.58
CA HIS A 337 -0.03 0.86 -35.27
C HIS A 337 1.17 0.87 -34.33
N SER A 338 1.01 1.52 -33.19
CA SER A 338 1.99 1.45 -32.09
C SER A 338 1.32 0.97 -30.82
N LEU A 339 2.03 0.17 -30.02
CA LEU A 339 1.57 -0.28 -28.73
C LEU A 339 2.39 0.38 -27.63
N TYR A 340 1.72 0.63 -26.50
CA TYR A 340 2.36 1.14 -25.30
C TYR A 340 3.58 0.32 -24.89
N CYS A 341 4.60 0.99 -24.39
CA CYS A 341 5.74 0.40 -23.69
C CYS A 341 6.23 1.35 -22.59
N ALA A 342 6.94 0.82 -21.63
CA ALA A 342 7.78 1.62 -20.73
C ALA A 342 9.16 1.77 -21.38
N VAL A 343 9.76 2.96 -21.28
CA VAL A 343 11.08 3.23 -21.87
C VAL A 343 12.06 3.59 -20.77
N ILE A 344 13.12 2.81 -20.59
CA ILE A 344 14.28 3.21 -19.82
C ILE A 344 15.06 4.20 -20.67
N VAL A 345 14.94 5.49 -20.37
CA VAL A 345 15.57 6.57 -21.14
C VAL A 345 17.02 6.79 -20.77
N LYS A 346 17.35 6.49 -19.50
CA LYS A 346 18.73 6.50 -18.98
C LYS A 346 18.81 5.66 -17.72
N GLN A 347 20.00 5.22 -17.41
CA GLN A 347 20.36 4.62 -16.13
C GLN A 347 21.49 5.47 -15.54
N VAL A 348 21.31 5.97 -14.32
CA VAL A 348 22.25 6.86 -13.67
C VAL A 348 23.06 6.10 -12.64
N ASP A 349 24.25 6.60 -12.30
CA ASP A 349 25.01 6.05 -11.19
C ASP A 349 24.57 6.62 -9.82
N ALA A 350 25.02 6.00 -8.73
CA ALA A 350 24.69 6.42 -7.37
C ALA A 350 25.12 7.88 -7.10
N ARG A 351 26.24 8.33 -7.67
CA ARG A 351 26.76 9.68 -7.50
C ARG A 351 25.88 10.72 -8.19
N THR A 352 25.43 10.42 -9.39
CA THR A 352 24.50 11.27 -10.15
C THR A 352 23.16 11.33 -9.45
N ARG A 353 22.63 10.16 -8.99
CA ARG A 353 21.35 10.09 -8.30
C ARG A 353 21.32 10.90 -7.00
N SER A 354 22.42 10.91 -6.24
CA SER A 354 22.51 11.66 -4.99
C SER A 354 22.58 13.19 -5.18
N LYS A 355 22.97 13.66 -6.36
CA LYS A 355 23.16 15.09 -6.65
C LYS A 355 22.06 15.71 -7.50
N THR A 356 21.24 14.88 -8.15
CA THR A 356 20.25 15.33 -9.13
C THR A 356 18.84 15.17 -8.54
N SER A 357 18.03 16.24 -8.59
CA SER A 357 16.63 16.13 -8.17
C SER A 357 15.84 15.21 -9.12
N VAL A 358 14.72 14.66 -8.63
CA VAL A 358 13.82 13.84 -9.45
C VAL A 358 13.34 14.63 -10.67
N ASN A 359 13.01 15.92 -10.49
CA ASN A 359 12.56 16.78 -11.58
C ASN A 359 13.63 16.96 -12.65
N ASP A 360 14.91 17.12 -12.26
CA ASP A 360 16.00 17.25 -13.21
C ASP A 360 16.30 15.95 -13.96
N LEU A 361 16.09 14.80 -13.29
CA LEU A 361 16.18 13.49 -13.95
C LEU A 361 15.10 13.30 -15.01
N LEU A 362 13.91 13.87 -14.81
CA LEU A 362 12.79 13.81 -15.74
C LEU A 362 12.80 14.93 -16.79
N ARG A 363 13.66 15.94 -16.64
CA ARG A 363 13.89 16.97 -17.66
C ARG A 363 14.97 16.51 -18.66
N GLY A 364 14.97 17.07 -19.86
CA GLY A 364 15.97 16.75 -20.89
C GLY A 364 15.85 15.34 -21.45
N LEU A 365 14.64 14.79 -21.52
CA LEU A 365 14.35 13.48 -22.12
C LEU A 365 14.03 13.57 -23.62
N ALA A 366 14.00 14.78 -24.17
CA ALA A 366 13.53 15.06 -25.54
C ALA A 366 14.55 14.76 -26.64
N ASP A 367 15.81 14.40 -26.32
CA ASP A 367 16.86 14.15 -27.30
C ASP A 367 17.30 12.70 -27.36
#